data_3c988c119de7caf215248ba9f7cca2e5
#
_entry.id   3c988c119de7caf215248ba9f7cca2e5
#
_cell.length_a   1.000
_cell.length_b   1.000
_cell.length_c   1.000
_cell.angle_alpha   90.00
_cell.angle_beta   90.00
_cell.angle_gamma   90.00
#
_symmetry.space_group_name_H-M   'P 1'
#
loop_
_entity.id
_entity.type
_entity.pdbx_description
1 polymer ?
#
loop_
_entity_poly.entity_id
_entity_poly.type
_entity_poly.pdbx_seq_one_letter_code
_entity_poly.pdbx_strand_id
1 'polypeptide(L)'
;QQELARGYEGYEDLLTTGYFEAELKKGESIIFSASLDEMGSTKTIEEVFAASIARRTHKIDFISCLEHSARQFLIRRPGDRTEVVSGYPWHGVSGRQTFISLPGITLEQGHKEDCIDALDTLVREMRDGMFTGSASAEVAADAPLWFFWTLQQLEREVGAKEIWASYGPAMKDILESYRRGVGGRVALHDNGLVWAAADDVPMTWMNALIDGRPVTPRNGYQVEVNALWYNAVCYTLELAGKHGDKAFVKAWESLPARTQASFVELFRLPEGYLADFVGTDGPDKSTRPNMIVACGLDYKMLDEELQLEVIRTVRQHLLIPKGLRTLSPRNLLYKGSQEGGSPAERDFAGKNGSAWPWLLQFYVKACFD
;
A
#
# COMPACT_ATOMS: atom_id res chain seq x y z
N GLN A 1 17.80 12.07 19.90
CA GLN A 1 16.74 11.53 20.79
C GLN A 1 15.63 10.82 20.00
N GLN A 2 15.14 11.38 18.89
CA GLN A 2 14.07 10.75 18.09
C GLN A 2 14.53 9.48 17.37
N GLU A 3 15.78 9.44 16.92
CA GLU A 3 16.38 8.26 16.28
C GLU A 3 16.59 7.14 17.30
N LEU A 4 17.18 7.43 18.45
CA LEU A 4 17.33 6.46 19.55
C LEU A 4 15.98 5.87 19.99
N ALA A 5 14.94 6.71 20.07
CA ALA A 5 13.59 6.25 20.43
C ALA A 5 12.95 5.31 19.36
N ARG A 6 13.54 5.25 18.16
CA ARG A 6 13.12 4.41 17.03
C ARG A 6 14.07 3.23 16.77
N GLY A 7 15.09 3.05 17.64
CA GLY A 7 16.07 1.97 17.49
C GLY A 7 17.19 2.25 16.48
N TYR A 8 17.32 3.51 16.01
CA TYR A 8 18.45 3.93 15.17
C TYR A 8 19.61 4.41 16.04
N GLU A 9 20.81 4.39 15.47
CA GLU A 9 21.99 4.96 16.12
C GLU A 9 21.82 6.48 16.28
N GLY A 10 21.97 6.97 17.49
CA GLY A 10 21.68 8.37 17.82
C GLY A 10 22.89 9.30 17.76
N TYR A 11 24.05 8.76 17.44
CA TYR A 11 25.32 9.48 17.30
C TYR A 11 25.99 9.11 16.00
N GLU A 12 26.55 10.10 15.34
CA GLU A 12 27.23 9.97 14.06
C GLU A 12 28.43 10.94 14.06
N ASP A 13 29.59 10.44 13.65
CA ASP A 13 30.78 11.26 13.44
C ASP A 13 30.84 11.69 11.97
N LEU A 14 30.63 12.98 11.70
CA LEU A 14 30.68 13.55 10.37
C LEU A 14 31.94 14.36 10.18
N LEU A 15 32.64 14.16 9.06
CA LEU A 15 33.78 14.98 8.66
C LEU A 15 33.28 16.37 8.28
N THR A 16 33.78 17.41 8.99
CA THR A 16 33.61 18.81 8.65
C THR A 16 34.85 19.35 8.01
N THR A 17 34.79 19.74 6.74
CA THR A 17 35.94 20.28 5.97
C THR A 17 36.11 21.79 6.17
N GLY A 18 35.13 22.47 6.78
CA GLY A 18 35.11 23.91 7.00
C GLY A 18 33.72 24.52 6.86
N TYR A 19 33.68 25.84 6.71
CA TYR A 19 32.45 26.60 6.48
C TYR A 19 32.69 27.69 5.42
N PHE A 20 31.58 28.11 4.79
CA PHE A 20 31.59 29.24 3.87
C PHE A 20 30.98 30.46 4.59
N GLU A 21 31.60 31.59 4.45
CA GLU A 21 31.09 32.86 4.94
C GLU A 21 31.01 33.86 3.79
N ALA A 22 29.86 34.47 3.62
CA ALA A 22 29.63 35.45 2.57
C ALA A 22 28.65 36.53 3.03
N GLU A 23 28.98 37.79 2.73
CA GLU A 23 28.06 38.90 2.95
C GLU A 23 26.97 38.94 1.91
N LEU A 24 25.72 39.09 2.34
CA LEU A 24 24.53 39.20 1.46
C LEU A 24 23.81 40.52 1.75
N LYS A 25 23.58 41.29 0.71
CA LYS A 25 22.75 42.49 0.77
C LYS A 25 21.34 42.22 0.31
N LYS A 26 20.40 43.06 0.70
CA LYS A 26 19.01 42.95 0.27
C LYS A 26 18.90 42.92 -1.26
N GLY A 27 18.35 41.82 -1.81
CA GLY A 27 18.16 41.61 -3.26
C GLY A 27 19.31 40.82 -3.92
N GLU A 28 20.39 40.51 -3.21
CA GLU A 28 21.43 39.62 -3.71
C GLU A 28 21.11 38.15 -3.42
N SER A 29 21.63 37.25 -4.23
CA SER A 29 21.51 35.80 -4.08
C SER A 29 22.85 35.16 -4.24
N ILE A 30 23.12 34.13 -3.43
CA ILE A 30 24.27 33.24 -3.60
C ILE A 30 23.74 31.85 -3.92
N ILE A 31 24.32 31.21 -4.92
CA ILE A 31 24.06 29.85 -5.28
C ILE A 31 25.20 28.98 -4.78
N PHE A 32 24.90 28.03 -3.91
CA PHE A 32 25.84 27.03 -3.43
C PHE A 32 25.53 25.69 -4.11
N SER A 33 26.56 25.03 -4.68
CA SER A 33 26.44 23.72 -5.30
C SER A 33 27.46 22.75 -4.70
N ALA A 34 27.02 21.53 -4.39
CA ALA A 34 27.88 20.43 -4.00
C ALA A 34 27.55 19.22 -4.87
N SER A 35 28.57 18.56 -5.40
CA SER A 35 28.45 17.37 -6.25
C SER A 35 29.58 16.40 -5.96
N LEU A 36 29.32 15.11 -6.14
CA LEU A 36 30.33 14.05 -6.14
C LEU A 36 30.98 13.88 -7.53
N ASP A 37 30.34 14.39 -8.57
CA ASP A 37 30.84 14.35 -9.93
C ASP A 37 31.63 15.61 -10.27
N GLU A 38 32.68 15.46 -11.09
CA GLU A 38 33.34 16.60 -11.69
C GLU A 38 32.36 17.38 -12.57
N MET A 39 32.34 18.71 -12.40
CA MET A 39 31.50 19.59 -13.22
C MET A 39 31.98 19.60 -14.68
N GLY A 40 31.65 18.52 -15.43
CA GLY A 40 31.99 18.35 -16.84
C GLY A 40 31.01 18.99 -17.81
N SER A 41 30.01 19.74 -17.35
CA SER A 41 28.98 20.33 -18.22
C SER A 41 29.37 21.74 -18.64
N THR A 42 29.03 22.10 -19.89
CA THR A 42 29.13 23.46 -20.43
C THR A 42 28.13 24.45 -19.81
N LYS A 43 27.28 23.97 -18.88
CA LYS A 43 26.28 24.80 -18.21
C LYS A 43 26.86 25.45 -16.96
N THR A 44 26.57 26.72 -16.76
CA THR A 44 26.92 27.42 -15.54
C THR A 44 26.08 26.95 -14.35
N ILE A 45 26.55 27.23 -13.12
CA ILE A 45 25.80 26.92 -11.87
C ILE A 45 24.42 27.60 -11.88
N GLU A 46 24.36 28.83 -12.40
CA GLU A 46 23.14 29.60 -12.53
C GLU A 46 22.13 28.95 -13.47
N GLU A 47 22.58 28.43 -14.62
CA GLU A 47 21.71 27.72 -15.56
C GLU A 47 21.18 26.41 -14.98
N VAL A 48 22.00 25.66 -14.26
CA VAL A 48 21.60 24.43 -13.57
C VAL A 48 20.56 24.74 -12.47
N PHE A 49 20.83 25.81 -11.69
CA PHE A 49 19.90 26.26 -10.65
C PHE A 49 18.57 26.74 -11.24
N ALA A 50 18.60 27.58 -12.28
CA ALA A 50 17.39 28.04 -12.97
C ALA A 50 16.56 26.89 -13.54
N ALA A 51 17.21 25.92 -14.18
CA ALA A 51 16.56 24.71 -14.68
C ALA A 51 15.96 23.86 -13.54
N SER A 52 16.63 23.78 -12.41
CA SER A 52 16.13 23.09 -11.21
C SER A 52 14.88 23.78 -10.64
N ILE A 53 14.88 25.11 -10.57
CA ILE A 53 13.71 25.89 -10.11
C ILE A 53 12.54 25.73 -11.10
N ALA A 54 12.82 25.83 -12.41
CA ALA A 54 11.78 25.70 -13.44
C ALA A 54 11.06 24.33 -13.45
N ARG A 55 11.71 23.28 -12.96
CA ARG A 55 11.13 21.94 -12.82
C ARG A 55 10.26 21.78 -11.57
N ARG A 56 10.33 22.72 -10.62
CA ARG A 56 9.58 22.62 -9.37
C ARG A 56 8.13 23.02 -9.61
N THR A 57 7.21 22.21 -9.09
CA THR A 57 5.78 22.55 -9.05
C THR A 57 5.59 23.81 -8.19
N HIS A 58 4.93 24.83 -8.71
CA HIS A 58 4.60 26.04 -7.95
C HIS A 58 3.54 25.73 -6.89
N LYS A 59 3.82 26.08 -5.62
CA LYS A 59 2.89 25.90 -4.50
C LYS A 59 1.97 27.11 -4.37
N ILE A 60 1.03 27.28 -5.28
CA ILE A 60 0.12 28.43 -5.32
C ILE A 60 -1.25 28.16 -4.69
N ASP A 61 -1.63 26.89 -4.58
CA ASP A 61 -2.88 26.43 -4.01
C ASP A 61 -2.72 25.05 -3.35
N PHE A 62 -3.82 24.51 -2.82
CA PHE A 62 -3.80 23.22 -2.15
C PHE A 62 -3.44 22.05 -3.08
N ILE A 63 -3.94 22.07 -4.32
CA ILE A 63 -3.68 20.99 -5.30
C ILE A 63 -2.21 20.98 -5.69
N SER A 64 -1.65 22.12 -6.07
CA SER A 64 -0.22 22.21 -6.42
C SER A 64 0.71 21.88 -5.24
N CYS A 65 0.27 22.13 -3.99
CA CYS A 65 1.00 21.67 -2.80
C CYS A 65 0.95 20.13 -2.67
N LEU A 66 -0.18 19.49 -2.96
CA LEU A 66 -0.29 18.02 -2.97
C LEU A 66 0.57 17.39 -4.06
N GLU A 67 0.50 17.91 -5.29
CA GLU A 67 1.33 17.46 -6.42
C GLU A 67 2.83 17.56 -6.08
N HIS A 68 3.25 18.71 -5.56
CA HIS A 68 4.63 18.89 -5.12
C HIS A 68 5.03 17.86 -4.04
N SER A 69 4.16 17.62 -3.06
CA SER A 69 4.43 16.69 -1.97
C SER A 69 4.50 15.26 -2.48
N ALA A 70 3.61 14.87 -3.38
CA ALA A 70 3.59 13.53 -3.98
C ALA A 70 4.90 13.21 -4.70
N ARG A 71 5.44 14.16 -5.48
CA ARG A 71 6.71 13.99 -6.21
C ARG A 71 7.91 13.77 -5.30
N GLN A 72 7.88 14.20 -4.05
CA GLN A 72 8.98 13.99 -3.11
C GLN A 72 9.13 12.53 -2.69
N PHE A 73 8.08 11.71 -2.82
CA PHE A 73 8.13 10.29 -2.48
C PHE A 73 8.71 9.43 -3.61
N LEU A 74 8.81 9.95 -4.84
CA LEU A 74 9.42 9.25 -5.96
C LEU A 74 10.92 9.54 -6.01
N ILE A 75 11.74 8.49 -5.90
CA ILE A 75 13.21 8.58 -5.93
C ILE A 75 13.73 7.81 -7.12
N ARG A 76 14.57 8.46 -7.93
CA ARG A 76 15.32 7.82 -8.99
C ARG A 76 16.69 7.39 -8.48
N ARG A 77 16.99 6.11 -8.59
CA ARG A 77 18.26 5.50 -8.20
C ARG A 77 19.10 5.17 -9.44
N PRO A 78 20.44 5.02 -9.28
CA PRO A 78 21.28 4.50 -10.36
C PRO A 78 20.78 3.15 -10.91
N GLY A 79 20.93 2.89 -12.22
CA GLY A 79 20.48 1.67 -12.87
C GLY A 79 19.00 1.64 -13.20
N ASP A 80 18.43 2.77 -13.57
CA ASP A 80 17.02 2.95 -13.98
C ASP A 80 16.01 2.37 -12.98
N ARG A 81 16.26 2.63 -11.71
CA ARG A 81 15.38 2.22 -10.61
C ARG A 81 14.57 3.43 -10.14
N THR A 82 13.26 3.27 -10.17
CA THR A 82 12.32 4.23 -9.56
C THR A 82 11.70 3.60 -8.32
N GLU A 83 11.85 4.24 -7.19
CA GLU A 83 11.39 3.76 -5.89
C GLU A 83 10.40 4.76 -5.26
N VAL A 84 9.46 4.25 -4.48
CA VAL A 84 8.57 5.06 -3.65
C VAL A 84 8.97 4.92 -2.19
N VAL A 85 9.37 6.03 -1.57
CA VAL A 85 9.68 6.07 -0.14
C VAL A 85 8.40 6.10 0.68
N SER A 86 8.26 5.17 1.61
CA SER A 86 7.05 5.04 2.43
C SER A 86 6.84 6.20 3.41
N GLY A 87 7.90 6.89 3.80
CA GLY A 87 7.82 8.06 4.69
C GLY A 87 9.18 8.56 5.15
N TYR A 88 9.35 9.87 5.14
CA TYR A 88 10.57 10.52 5.59
C TYR A 88 10.59 10.74 7.10
N PRO A 89 11.77 10.71 7.72
CA PRO A 89 13.06 10.25 7.19
C PRO A 89 13.33 8.77 7.44
N TRP A 90 12.46 8.04 8.16
CA TRP A 90 12.80 6.73 8.73
C TRP A 90 12.28 5.53 7.97
N HIS A 91 11.29 5.71 7.07
CA HIS A 91 10.68 4.61 6.35
C HIS A 91 11.25 4.49 4.95
N GLY A 92 11.81 3.33 4.65
CA GLY A 92 12.35 3.01 3.33
C GLY A 92 11.27 2.66 2.30
N VAL A 93 11.65 1.83 1.34
CA VAL A 93 10.74 1.33 0.30
C VAL A 93 9.95 0.12 0.84
N SER A 94 8.66 0.07 0.55
CA SER A 94 7.80 -1.06 0.88
C SER A 94 6.85 -1.32 -0.27
N GLY A 95 6.71 -2.57 -0.70
CA GLY A 95 5.81 -2.96 -1.79
C GLY A 95 4.37 -2.54 -1.53
N ARG A 96 3.84 -2.80 -0.34
CA ARG A 96 2.46 -2.42 0.02
C ARG A 96 2.22 -0.92 -0.12
N GLN A 97 3.06 -0.10 0.52
CA GLN A 97 2.90 1.34 0.47
C GLN A 97 3.06 1.87 -0.95
N THR A 98 4.02 1.32 -1.70
CA THR A 98 4.21 1.67 -3.10
C THR A 98 2.94 1.39 -3.89
N PHE A 99 2.42 0.17 -3.88
CA PHE A 99 1.24 -0.18 -4.67
C PHE A 99 0.00 0.63 -4.31
N ILE A 100 -0.26 0.86 -3.02
CA ILE A 100 -1.43 1.64 -2.59
C ILE A 100 -1.32 3.11 -2.98
N SER A 101 -0.12 3.71 -2.94
CA SER A 101 0.07 5.13 -3.20
C SER A 101 0.35 5.47 -4.66
N LEU A 102 0.93 4.53 -5.41
CA LEU A 102 1.45 4.77 -6.75
C LEU A 102 0.44 5.39 -7.73
N PRO A 103 -0.82 4.93 -7.82
CA PRO A 103 -1.78 5.57 -8.70
C PRO A 103 -1.98 7.06 -8.39
N GLY A 104 -2.14 7.42 -7.11
CA GLY A 104 -2.37 8.79 -6.68
C GLY A 104 -1.16 9.71 -6.84
N ILE A 105 0.05 9.19 -6.67
CA ILE A 105 1.28 10.00 -6.79
C ILE A 105 1.85 10.05 -8.22
N THR A 106 1.28 9.27 -9.16
CA THR A 106 1.72 9.23 -10.55
C THR A 106 0.58 9.39 -11.54
N LEU A 107 -0.35 8.43 -11.66
CA LEU A 107 -1.40 8.40 -12.69
C LEU A 107 -2.33 9.61 -12.60
N GLU A 108 -2.79 9.96 -11.40
CA GLU A 108 -3.66 11.12 -11.16
C GLU A 108 -2.97 12.46 -11.49
N GLN A 109 -1.65 12.45 -11.66
CA GLN A 109 -0.85 13.61 -12.04
C GLN A 109 -0.40 13.56 -13.51
N GLY A 110 -0.86 12.56 -14.29
CA GLY A 110 -0.49 12.37 -15.69
C GLY A 110 0.92 11.84 -15.92
N HIS A 111 1.54 11.22 -14.90
CA HIS A 111 2.91 10.68 -14.95
C HIS A 111 2.90 9.16 -15.01
N LYS A 112 2.29 8.57 -16.05
CA LYS A 112 2.19 7.11 -16.19
C LYS A 112 3.54 6.41 -16.34
N GLU A 113 4.52 7.07 -16.93
CA GLU A 113 5.87 6.55 -17.09
C GLU A 113 6.53 6.31 -15.72
N ASP A 114 6.36 7.22 -14.78
CA ASP A 114 6.87 7.05 -13.40
C ASP A 114 6.18 5.86 -12.69
N CYS A 115 4.89 5.61 -12.99
CA CYS A 115 4.18 4.44 -12.51
C CYS A 115 4.77 3.15 -13.06
N ILE A 116 5.01 3.07 -14.37
CA ILE A 116 5.59 1.92 -15.04
C ILE A 116 6.99 1.65 -14.51
N ASP A 117 7.84 2.67 -14.44
CA ASP A 117 9.23 2.55 -13.94
C ASP A 117 9.29 1.99 -12.51
N ALA A 118 8.37 2.43 -11.64
CA ALA A 118 8.29 1.94 -10.27
C ALA A 118 7.79 0.49 -10.19
N LEU A 119 6.79 0.13 -10.99
CA LEU A 119 6.29 -1.26 -11.10
C LEU A 119 7.37 -2.19 -11.65
N ASP A 120 8.07 -1.79 -12.70
CA ASP A 120 9.15 -2.57 -13.31
C ASP A 120 10.31 -2.77 -12.33
N THR A 121 10.62 -1.75 -11.52
CA THR A 121 11.62 -1.87 -10.45
C THR A 121 11.23 -2.97 -9.47
N LEU A 122 9.99 -2.95 -8.96
CA LEU A 122 9.51 -3.94 -8.00
C LEU A 122 9.39 -5.33 -8.61
N VAL A 123 8.93 -5.47 -9.86
CA VAL A 123 8.80 -6.76 -10.53
C VAL A 123 10.18 -7.41 -10.75
N ARG A 124 11.20 -6.62 -11.11
CA ARG A 124 12.60 -7.13 -11.20
C ARG A 124 13.13 -7.66 -9.87
N GLU A 125 12.68 -7.10 -8.76
CA GLU A 125 13.09 -7.47 -7.41
C GLU A 125 12.19 -8.54 -6.77
N MET A 126 11.07 -8.89 -7.41
CA MET A 126 10.16 -9.93 -6.94
C MET A 126 10.87 -11.29 -6.80
N ARG A 127 10.63 -11.99 -5.72
CA ARG A 127 11.15 -13.34 -5.47
C ARG A 127 10.02 -14.24 -5.00
N ASP A 128 9.86 -15.37 -5.67
CA ASP A 128 8.83 -16.38 -5.34
C ASP A 128 7.41 -15.78 -5.24
N GLY A 129 7.07 -14.84 -6.12
CA GLY A 129 5.79 -14.14 -6.11
C GLY A 129 5.60 -13.12 -4.98
N MET A 130 6.67 -12.78 -4.26
CA MET A 130 6.62 -11.82 -3.14
C MET A 130 7.49 -10.60 -3.43
N PHE A 131 7.05 -9.43 -2.98
CA PHE A 131 7.79 -8.19 -3.05
C PHE A 131 8.49 -7.92 -1.72
N THR A 132 9.80 -8.07 -1.72
CA THR A 132 10.63 -7.79 -0.55
C THR A 132 11.02 -6.32 -0.58
N GLY A 133 10.56 -5.53 0.40
CA GLY A 133 11.05 -4.17 0.57
C GLY A 133 12.45 -4.15 1.21
N SER A 134 13.19 -3.06 0.99
CA SER A 134 14.53 -2.87 1.55
C SER A 134 14.59 -2.85 3.09
N ALA A 135 13.46 -2.71 3.76
CA ALA A 135 13.37 -2.54 5.23
C ALA A 135 12.96 -3.80 6.01
N SER A 136 12.38 -4.82 5.36
CA SER A 136 12.03 -6.06 6.05
C SER A 136 11.89 -7.21 5.05
N ALA A 137 12.51 -8.34 5.35
CA ALA A 137 12.30 -9.62 4.66
C ALA A 137 10.95 -10.26 5.05
N GLU A 138 9.97 -9.46 5.51
CA GLU A 138 8.73 -9.95 6.07
C GLU A 138 7.73 -10.34 4.98
N VAL A 139 7.23 -11.54 5.09
CA VAL A 139 6.11 -12.04 4.27
C VAL A 139 4.84 -11.31 4.68
N ALA A 140 4.36 -10.40 3.86
CA ALA A 140 3.08 -9.72 4.05
C ALA A 140 2.03 -10.31 3.10
N ALA A 141 0.90 -10.77 3.65
CA ALA A 141 -0.12 -11.47 2.88
C ALA A 141 -0.92 -10.56 1.94
N ASP A 142 -0.95 -9.27 2.16
CA ASP A 142 -1.69 -8.31 1.34
C ASP A 142 -0.81 -7.60 0.29
N ALA A 143 0.50 -7.47 0.53
CA ALA A 143 1.36 -6.66 -0.33
C ALA A 143 1.36 -7.10 -1.80
N PRO A 144 1.53 -8.39 -2.17
CA PRO A 144 1.48 -8.82 -3.56
C PRO A 144 0.09 -8.66 -4.20
N LEU A 145 -0.97 -8.66 -3.41
CA LEU A 145 -2.33 -8.52 -3.92
C LEU A 145 -2.68 -7.07 -4.27
N TRP A 146 -2.05 -6.10 -3.62
CA TRP A 146 -2.16 -4.69 -3.99
C TRP A 146 -1.55 -4.38 -5.36
N PHE A 147 -0.59 -5.17 -5.83
CA PHE A 147 -0.05 -5.07 -7.18
C PHE A 147 -1.15 -5.15 -8.24
N PHE A 148 -2.09 -6.10 -8.12
CA PHE A 148 -3.20 -6.26 -9.06
C PHE A 148 -4.12 -5.05 -9.09
N TRP A 149 -4.41 -4.47 -7.93
CA TRP A 149 -5.19 -3.24 -7.84
C TRP A 149 -4.49 -2.08 -8.55
N THR A 150 -3.17 -1.94 -8.38
CA THR A 150 -2.38 -0.92 -9.08
C THR A 150 -2.40 -1.14 -10.59
N LEU A 151 -2.27 -2.38 -11.05
CA LEU A 151 -2.36 -2.72 -12.47
C LEU A 151 -3.72 -2.37 -13.07
N GLN A 152 -4.82 -2.56 -12.34
CA GLN A 152 -6.16 -2.14 -12.77
C GLN A 152 -6.27 -0.64 -12.95
N GLN A 153 -5.61 0.17 -12.10
CA GLN A 153 -5.56 1.62 -12.30
C GLN A 153 -4.72 1.98 -13.55
N LEU A 154 -3.55 1.34 -13.73
CA LEU A 154 -2.69 1.56 -14.89
C LEU A 154 -3.34 1.09 -16.20
N GLU A 155 -4.13 0.01 -16.18
CA GLU A 155 -4.84 -0.50 -17.36
C GLU A 155 -5.70 0.58 -18.02
N ARG A 156 -6.30 1.48 -17.24
CA ARG A 156 -7.13 2.58 -17.76
C ARG A 156 -6.35 3.54 -18.65
N GLU A 157 -5.02 3.61 -18.45
CA GLU A 157 -4.11 4.48 -19.22
C GLU A 157 -3.44 3.78 -20.40
N VAL A 158 -3.12 2.47 -20.24
CA VAL A 158 -2.31 1.74 -21.24
C VAL A 158 -3.08 0.63 -21.97
N GLY A 159 -4.18 0.18 -21.40
CA GLY A 159 -5.03 -0.90 -21.93
C GLY A 159 -4.59 -2.31 -21.53
N ALA A 160 -5.55 -3.24 -21.57
CA ALA A 160 -5.42 -4.63 -21.12
C ALA A 160 -4.30 -5.41 -21.82
N LYS A 161 -4.08 -5.15 -23.11
CA LYS A 161 -3.04 -5.82 -23.90
C LYS A 161 -1.63 -5.53 -23.37
N GLU A 162 -1.36 -4.27 -23.05
CA GLU A 162 -0.08 -3.83 -22.52
C GLU A 162 0.17 -4.40 -21.13
N ILE A 163 -0.84 -4.35 -20.27
CA ILE A 163 -0.77 -4.95 -18.92
C ILE A 163 -0.45 -6.44 -19.00
N TRP A 164 -1.14 -7.19 -19.85
CA TRP A 164 -0.90 -8.63 -19.97
C TRP A 164 0.48 -8.95 -20.53
N ALA A 165 0.92 -8.19 -21.54
CA ALA A 165 2.22 -8.37 -22.14
C ALA A 165 3.37 -8.12 -21.15
N SER A 166 3.28 -7.04 -20.35
CA SER A 166 4.32 -6.62 -19.43
C SER A 166 4.28 -7.39 -18.09
N TYR A 167 3.09 -7.62 -17.54
CA TYR A 167 2.92 -8.09 -16.15
C TYR A 167 2.23 -9.44 -15.99
N GLY A 168 1.69 -10.03 -17.08
CA GLY A 168 1.01 -11.33 -17.03
C GLY A 168 1.84 -12.45 -16.39
N PRO A 169 3.13 -12.61 -16.69
CA PRO A 169 3.99 -13.57 -16.00
C PRO A 169 4.05 -13.34 -14.48
N ALA A 170 4.29 -12.10 -14.04
CA ALA A 170 4.35 -11.75 -12.62
C ALA A 170 3.01 -12.00 -11.90
N MET A 171 1.89 -11.66 -12.55
CA MET A 171 0.56 -11.94 -12.02
C MET A 171 0.36 -13.44 -11.75
N LYS A 172 0.73 -14.29 -12.72
CA LYS A 172 0.63 -15.75 -12.57
C LYS A 172 1.55 -16.28 -11.48
N ASP A 173 2.78 -15.79 -11.40
CA ASP A 173 3.76 -16.20 -10.39
C ASP A 173 3.27 -15.87 -8.96
N ILE A 174 2.66 -14.69 -8.77
CA ILE A 174 2.05 -14.31 -7.48
C ILE A 174 0.93 -15.28 -7.11
N LEU A 175 -0.03 -15.53 -7.99
CA LEU A 175 -1.15 -16.42 -7.70
C LEU A 175 -0.68 -17.85 -7.38
N GLU A 176 0.31 -18.36 -8.14
CA GLU A 176 0.92 -19.67 -7.88
C GLU A 176 1.67 -19.72 -6.55
N SER A 177 2.28 -18.63 -6.11
CA SER A 177 2.95 -18.60 -4.80
C SER A 177 1.96 -18.79 -3.65
N TYR A 178 0.79 -18.15 -3.70
CA TYR A 178 -0.28 -18.37 -2.72
C TYR A 178 -0.81 -19.80 -2.74
N ARG A 179 -0.94 -20.40 -3.93
CA ARG A 179 -1.37 -21.80 -4.07
C ARG A 179 -0.36 -22.78 -3.49
N ARG A 180 0.94 -22.52 -3.66
CA ARG A 180 2.02 -23.35 -3.08
C ARG A 180 2.21 -23.13 -1.59
N GLY A 181 1.77 -21.98 -1.10
CA GLY A 181 2.08 -21.49 0.24
C GLY A 181 3.40 -20.74 0.30
N VAL A 182 3.46 -19.71 1.14
CA VAL A 182 4.62 -18.83 1.30
C VAL A 182 5.11 -18.86 2.74
N GLY A 183 6.36 -19.30 2.92
CA GLY A 183 7.07 -19.27 4.21
C GLY A 183 6.37 -19.99 5.35
N GLY A 184 5.45 -20.92 5.07
CA GLY A 184 4.62 -21.59 6.07
C GLY A 184 3.62 -20.68 6.80
N ARG A 185 3.49 -19.42 6.36
CA ARG A 185 2.67 -18.39 7.00
C ARG A 185 1.45 -17.97 6.18
N VAL A 186 1.51 -18.12 4.86
CA VAL A 186 0.41 -17.80 3.93
C VAL A 186 0.11 -19.03 3.10
N ALA A 187 -1.15 -19.41 2.97
CA ALA A 187 -1.58 -20.53 2.15
C ALA A 187 -3.00 -20.36 1.62
N LEU A 188 -3.21 -20.80 0.39
CA LEU A 188 -4.55 -21.00 -0.17
C LEU A 188 -5.11 -22.32 0.35
N HIS A 189 -6.27 -22.29 1.00
CA HIS A 189 -6.96 -23.47 1.48
C HIS A 189 -7.96 -24.02 0.47
N ASP A 190 -8.43 -25.24 0.71
CA ASP A 190 -9.38 -25.96 -0.19
C ASP A 190 -10.71 -25.22 -0.39
N ASN A 191 -11.11 -24.39 0.57
CA ASN A 191 -12.29 -23.55 0.47
C ASN A 191 -12.10 -22.33 -0.46
N GLY A 192 -10.90 -22.15 -1.04
CA GLY A 192 -10.56 -21.06 -1.94
C GLY A 192 -10.15 -19.76 -1.27
N LEU A 193 -10.05 -19.73 0.07
CA LEU A 193 -9.62 -18.57 0.84
C LEU A 193 -8.14 -18.65 1.21
N VAL A 194 -7.52 -17.50 1.32
CA VAL A 194 -6.14 -17.33 1.76
C VAL A 194 -6.10 -17.21 3.28
N TRP A 195 -5.43 -18.16 3.93
CA TRP A 195 -5.07 -18.12 5.34
C TRP A 195 -3.72 -17.46 5.52
N ALA A 196 -3.61 -16.52 6.46
CA ALA A 196 -2.32 -15.97 6.85
C ALA A 196 -2.21 -15.86 8.37
N ALA A 197 -1.12 -16.37 8.92
CA ALA A 197 -0.89 -16.40 10.36
C ALA A 197 0.61 -16.33 10.70
N ALA A 198 0.93 -15.53 11.71
CA ALA A 198 2.23 -15.49 12.36
C ALA A 198 2.08 -14.88 13.76
N ASP A 199 2.83 -15.38 14.73
CA ASP A 199 2.76 -14.92 16.13
C ASP A 199 3.68 -13.72 16.39
N ASP A 200 4.70 -13.57 15.57
CA ASP A 200 5.81 -12.62 15.75
C ASP A 200 5.76 -11.43 14.78
N VAL A 201 5.03 -11.55 13.67
CA VAL A 201 4.94 -10.50 12.65
C VAL A 201 3.50 -10.28 12.19
N PRO A 202 3.11 -9.02 11.92
CA PRO A 202 1.80 -8.72 11.37
C PRO A 202 1.76 -9.05 9.88
N MET A 203 0.72 -9.76 9.44
CA MET A 203 0.59 -10.24 8.07
C MET A 203 -0.06 -9.25 7.10
N THR A 204 -0.57 -8.11 7.59
CA THR A 204 -1.30 -7.11 6.79
C THR A 204 -0.85 -5.68 7.11
N TRP A 205 -1.54 -4.69 6.52
CA TRP A 205 -1.29 -3.28 6.79
C TRP A 205 -1.49 -2.85 8.25
N MET A 206 -2.21 -3.65 9.04
CA MET A 206 -2.35 -3.44 10.48
C MET A 206 -1.10 -3.95 11.21
N ASN A 207 0.03 -3.30 10.97
CA ASN A 207 1.38 -3.80 11.20
C ASN A 207 2.14 -3.16 12.38
N ALA A 208 1.44 -2.53 13.32
CA ALA A 208 2.09 -2.00 14.53
C ALA A 208 2.54 -3.15 15.46
N LEU A 209 3.73 -2.98 16.03
CA LEU A 209 4.31 -3.88 17.01
C LEU A 209 4.52 -3.15 18.33
N ILE A 210 4.25 -3.82 19.45
CA ILE A 210 4.64 -3.39 20.80
C ILE A 210 5.43 -4.55 21.42
N ASP A 211 6.64 -4.28 21.85
CA ASP A 211 7.56 -5.27 22.42
C ASP A 211 7.72 -6.52 21.53
N GLY A 212 7.80 -6.31 20.21
CA GLY A 212 7.96 -7.36 19.21
C GLY A 212 6.69 -8.21 18.95
N ARG A 213 5.52 -7.78 19.44
CA ARG A 213 4.25 -8.48 19.23
C ARG A 213 3.26 -7.61 18.46
N PRO A 214 2.50 -8.20 17.51
CA PRO A 214 1.45 -7.49 16.79
C PRO A 214 0.41 -6.89 17.74
N VAL A 215 0.11 -5.60 17.55
CA VAL A 215 -0.95 -4.88 18.28
C VAL A 215 -2.34 -5.44 17.94
N THR A 216 -2.49 -5.88 16.71
CA THR A 216 -3.72 -6.46 16.17
C THR A 216 -3.38 -7.82 15.55
N PRO A 217 -3.19 -8.88 16.36
CA PRO A 217 -3.01 -10.22 15.82
C PRO A 217 -4.29 -10.65 15.10
N ARG A 218 -4.17 -10.95 13.81
CA ARG A 218 -5.29 -11.30 12.94
C ARG A 218 -5.00 -12.60 12.21
N ASN A 219 -4.63 -13.62 12.98
CA ASN A 219 -4.28 -14.94 12.46
C ASN A 219 -5.51 -15.64 11.91
N GLY A 220 -5.54 -15.93 10.62
CA GLY A 220 -6.69 -16.53 9.97
C GLY A 220 -6.93 -16.06 8.55
N TYR A 221 -8.19 -16.08 8.13
CA TYR A 221 -8.65 -15.45 6.91
C TYR A 221 -8.94 -13.97 7.21
N GLN A 222 -8.14 -13.03 6.71
CA GLN A 222 -8.39 -11.60 6.85
C GLN A 222 -9.32 -11.11 5.73
N VAL A 223 -10.26 -10.23 6.07
CA VAL A 223 -11.32 -9.79 5.15
C VAL A 223 -10.76 -9.08 3.91
N GLU A 224 -9.84 -8.13 4.09
CA GLU A 224 -9.23 -7.39 2.99
C GLU A 224 -8.30 -8.25 2.14
N VAL A 225 -7.56 -9.18 2.75
CA VAL A 225 -6.68 -10.10 2.02
C VAL A 225 -7.50 -10.98 1.08
N ASN A 226 -8.61 -11.53 1.56
CA ASN A 226 -9.45 -12.40 0.76
C ASN A 226 -10.27 -11.63 -0.29
N ALA A 227 -10.63 -10.37 -0.03
CA ALA A 227 -11.20 -9.49 -1.04
C ALA A 227 -10.20 -9.18 -2.17
N LEU A 228 -8.97 -8.82 -1.81
CA LEU A 228 -7.88 -8.59 -2.77
C LEU A 228 -7.52 -9.86 -3.54
N TRP A 229 -7.50 -11.01 -2.88
CA TRP A 229 -7.26 -12.31 -3.51
C TRP A 229 -8.29 -12.62 -4.60
N TYR A 230 -9.57 -12.49 -4.28
CA TYR A 230 -10.64 -12.68 -5.25
C TYR A 230 -10.50 -11.74 -6.45
N ASN A 231 -10.28 -10.45 -6.18
CA ASN A 231 -10.04 -9.45 -7.21
C ASN A 231 -8.83 -9.82 -8.11
N ALA A 232 -7.72 -10.26 -7.53
CA ALA A 232 -6.53 -10.66 -8.26
C ALA A 232 -6.78 -11.86 -9.17
N VAL A 233 -7.47 -12.90 -8.67
CA VAL A 233 -7.81 -14.10 -9.45
C VAL A 233 -8.74 -13.75 -10.59
N CYS A 234 -9.83 -13.02 -10.34
CA CYS A 234 -10.81 -12.65 -11.38
C CYS A 234 -10.16 -11.79 -12.47
N TYR A 235 -9.37 -10.79 -12.08
CA TYR A 235 -8.67 -9.92 -13.02
C TYR A 235 -7.67 -10.69 -13.89
N THR A 236 -6.89 -11.59 -13.30
CA THR A 236 -5.93 -12.41 -14.06
C THR A 236 -6.66 -13.36 -15.02
N LEU A 237 -7.76 -13.96 -14.59
CA LEU A 237 -8.59 -14.82 -15.45
C LEU A 237 -9.17 -14.06 -16.63
N GLU A 238 -9.66 -12.84 -16.42
CA GLU A 238 -10.19 -12.00 -17.49
C GLU A 238 -9.10 -11.70 -18.53
N LEU A 239 -7.92 -11.23 -18.09
CA LEU A 239 -6.81 -10.94 -19.00
C LEU A 239 -6.30 -12.19 -19.70
N ALA A 240 -6.12 -13.29 -19.00
CA ALA A 240 -5.72 -14.58 -19.59
C ALA A 240 -6.71 -15.06 -20.66
N GLY A 241 -8.01 -14.92 -20.40
CA GLY A 241 -9.06 -15.25 -21.35
C GLY A 241 -9.03 -14.37 -22.61
N LYS A 242 -8.91 -13.05 -22.43
CA LYS A 242 -8.79 -12.07 -23.52
C LYS A 242 -7.56 -12.30 -24.40
N HIS A 243 -6.47 -12.79 -23.82
CA HIS A 243 -5.18 -12.98 -24.51
C HIS A 243 -4.85 -14.45 -24.83
N GLY A 244 -5.83 -15.36 -24.66
CA GLY A 244 -5.75 -16.73 -25.16
C GLY A 244 -4.93 -17.71 -24.31
N ASP A 245 -4.63 -17.41 -23.05
CA ASP A 245 -3.99 -18.35 -22.12
C ASP A 245 -4.99 -19.36 -21.56
N LYS A 246 -5.44 -20.25 -22.44
CA LYS A 246 -6.43 -21.30 -22.13
C LYS A 246 -5.98 -22.25 -21.01
N ALA A 247 -4.68 -22.48 -20.89
CA ALA A 247 -4.15 -23.38 -19.87
C ALA A 247 -4.34 -22.77 -18.47
N PHE A 248 -4.02 -21.49 -18.30
CA PHE A 248 -4.25 -20.77 -17.06
C PHE A 248 -5.74 -20.70 -16.72
N VAL A 249 -6.59 -20.30 -17.68
CA VAL A 249 -8.03 -20.22 -17.47
C VAL A 249 -8.58 -21.56 -16.97
N LYS A 250 -8.28 -22.68 -17.65
CA LYS A 250 -8.75 -24.01 -17.24
C LYS A 250 -8.29 -24.40 -15.83
N ALA A 251 -7.10 -23.97 -15.40
CA ALA A 251 -6.55 -24.32 -14.09
C ALA A 251 -7.17 -23.51 -12.94
N TRP A 252 -7.74 -22.32 -13.24
CA TRP A 252 -8.16 -21.36 -12.23
C TRP A 252 -9.65 -20.98 -12.28
N GLU A 253 -10.39 -21.27 -13.36
CA GLU A 253 -11.77 -20.82 -13.60
C GLU A 253 -12.78 -21.25 -12.54
N SER A 254 -12.55 -22.35 -11.82
CA SER A 254 -13.45 -22.83 -10.76
C SER A 254 -13.23 -22.13 -9.41
N LEU A 255 -12.09 -21.44 -9.23
CA LEU A 255 -11.71 -20.88 -7.94
C LEU A 255 -12.59 -19.68 -7.51
N PRO A 256 -12.95 -18.72 -8.38
CA PRO A 256 -13.75 -17.56 -7.97
C PRO A 256 -15.08 -17.94 -7.31
N ALA A 257 -15.83 -18.85 -7.89
CA ALA A 257 -17.13 -19.26 -7.34
C ALA A 257 -16.99 -19.88 -5.93
N ARG A 258 -15.97 -20.71 -5.74
CA ARG A 258 -15.68 -21.32 -4.44
C ARG A 258 -15.24 -20.28 -3.41
N THR A 259 -14.33 -19.37 -3.79
CA THR A 259 -13.86 -18.28 -2.93
C THR A 259 -15.01 -17.39 -2.49
N GLN A 260 -15.91 -17.00 -3.42
CA GLN A 260 -17.07 -16.17 -3.12
C GLN A 260 -18.03 -16.86 -2.14
N ALA A 261 -18.39 -18.13 -2.39
CA ALA A 261 -19.28 -18.88 -1.51
C ALA A 261 -18.72 -18.97 -0.08
N SER A 262 -17.46 -19.38 0.06
CA SER A 262 -16.80 -19.49 1.36
C SER A 262 -16.61 -18.13 2.06
N PHE A 263 -16.33 -17.08 1.30
CA PHE A 263 -16.19 -15.74 1.86
C PHE A 263 -17.50 -15.26 2.49
N VAL A 264 -18.61 -15.34 1.75
CA VAL A 264 -19.91 -14.89 2.26
C VAL A 264 -20.34 -15.74 3.46
N GLU A 265 -20.15 -17.06 3.40
CA GLU A 265 -20.49 -17.98 4.49
C GLU A 265 -19.73 -17.65 5.79
N LEU A 266 -18.43 -17.41 5.71
CA LEU A 266 -17.57 -17.24 6.88
C LEU A 266 -17.53 -15.82 7.43
N PHE A 267 -17.61 -14.81 6.55
CA PHE A 267 -17.43 -13.42 6.98
C PHE A 267 -18.73 -12.67 7.27
N ARG A 268 -19.88 -13.06 6.69
CA ARG A 268 -21.14 -12.37 6.96
C ARG A 268 -21.57 -12.60 8.39
N LEU A 269 -21.65 -11.52 9.16
CA LEU A 269 -22.16 -11.54 10.53
C LEU A 269 -23.68 -11.38 10.56
N PRO A 270 -24.36 -11.93 11.58
CA PRO A 270 -25.81 -11.72 11.75
C PRO A 270 -26.21 -10.25 11.89
N GLU A 271 -25.27 -9.42 12.33
CA GLU A 271 -25.43 -7.97 12.49
C GLU A 271 -25.42 -7.20 11.15
N GLY A 272 -25.24 -7.88 10.00
CA GLY A 272 -25.31 -7.30 8.66
C GLY A 272 -24.02 -6.72 8.13
N TYR A 273 -22.86 -6.93 8.79
CA TYR A 273 -21.54 -6.53 8.28
C TYR A 273 -20.55 -7.70 8.25
N LEU A 274 -19.31 -7.47 7.86
CA LEU A 274 -18.31 -8.52 7.73
C LEU A 274 -17.40 -8.60 8.96
N ALA A 275 -17.06 -9.82 9.38
CA ALA A 275 -15.98 -10.07 10.33
C ALA A 275 -14.67 -9.45 9.85
N ASP A 276 -13.85 -8.94 10.76
CA ASP A 276 -12.54 -8.39 10.43
C ASP A 276 -11.57 -9.48 9.96
N PHE A 277 -11.61 -10.61 10.63
CA PHE A 277 -10.95 -11.87 10.21
C PHE A 277 -11.71 -13.06 10.79
N VAL A 278 -11.43 -14.25 10.25
CA VAL A 278 -11.95 -15.51 10.78
C VAL A 278 -10.78 -16.39 11.16
N GLY A 279 -10.57 -16.56 12.46
CA GLY A 279 -9.51 -17.37 13.06
C GLY A 279 -9.99 -18.74 13.48
N THR A 280 -9.14 -19.48 14.20
CA THR A 280 -9.48 -20.80 14.80
C THR A 280 -10.63 -20.73 15.80
N ASP A 281 -10.77 -19.59 16.48
CA ASP A 281 -11.82 -19.36 17.50
C ASP A 281 -13.11 -18.79 16.88
N GLY A 282 -13.16 -18.67 15.57
CA GLY A 282 -14.29 -18.11 14.81
C GLY A 282 -14.10 -16.68 14.35
N PRO A 283 -15.21 -15.99 13.96
CA PRO A 283 -15.15 -14.65 13.39
C PRO A 283 -14.90 -13.56 14.45
N ASP A 284 -13.95 -12.67 14.17
CA ASP A 284 -13.77 -11.42 14.94
C ASP A 284 -14.83 -10.39 14.53
N LYS A 285 -15.63 -9.98 15.51
CA LYS A 285 -16.77 -9.06 15.31
C LYS A 285 -16.39 -7.60 15.49
N SER A 286 -15.12 -7.27 15.61
CA SER A 286 -14.65 -5.89 15.73
C SER A 286 -15.01 -5.10 14.48
N THR A 287 -15.73 -4.00 14.65
CA THR A 287 -16.03 -3.10 13.52
C THR A 287 -14.78 -2.32 13.16
N ARG A 288 -14.11 -2.77 12.11
CA ARG A 288 -12.88 -2.22 11.55
C ARG A 288 -13.07 -1.84 10.07
N PRO A 289 -12.26 -0.93 9.52
CA PRO A 289 -12.46 -0.42 8.16
C PRO A 289 -12.08 -1.41 7.06
N ASN A 290 -11.42 -2.53 7.39
CA ASN A 290 -10.89 -3.49 6.42
C ASN A 290 -11.98 -4.07 5.49
N MET A 291 -13.20 -4.22 5.99
CA MET A 291 -14.35 -4.70 5.21
C MET A 291 -14.69 -3.81 4.02
N ILE A 292 -14.34 -2.50 4.04
CA ILE A 292 -14.67 -1.59 2.94
C ILE A 292 -13.90 -1.91 1.66
N VAL A 293 -12.74 -2.56 1.79
CA VAL A 293 -11.95 -3.01 0.65
C VAL A 293 -12.76 -3.97 -0.22
N ALA A 294 -13.55 -4.87 0.39
CA ALA A 294 -14.41 -5.81 -0.33
C ALA A 294 -15.52 -5.13 -1.16
N CYS A 295 -15.88 -3.89 -0.82
CA CYS A 295 -16.88 -3.10 -1.55
C CYS A 295 -16.27 -2.18 -2.61
N GLY A 296 -15.01 -1.76 -2.44
CA GLY A 296 -14.36 -0.78 -3.31
C GLY A 296 -13.43 -1.35 -4.39
N LEU A 297 -13.32 -2.67 -4.53
CA LEU A 297 -12.56 -3.32 -5.61
C LEU A 297 -13.40 -3.47 -6.89
N ASP A 298 -12.75 -3.69 -8.03
CA ASP A 298 -13.45 -3.84 -9.31
C ASP A 298 -14.18 -5.19 -9.40
N TYR A 299 -13.61 -6.26 -8.85
CA TYR A 299 -14.27 -7.56 -8.72
C TYR A 299 -14.74 -7.78 -7.29
N LYS A 300 -16.05 -7.84 -7.11
CA LYS A 300 -16.72 -7.90 -5.79
C LYS A 300 -17.34 -9.28 -5.56
N MET A 301 -17.21 -9.78 -4.34
CA MET A 301 -17.84 -11.04 -3.91
C MET A 301 -19.23 -10.82 -3.31
N LEU A 302 -19.53 -9.62 -2.85
CA LEU A 302 -20.75 -9.30 -2.12
C LEU A 302 -21.88 -8.94 -3.08
N ASP A 303 -23.09 -9.34 -2.74
CA ASP A 303 -24.30 -8.81 -3.34
C ASP A 303 -24.55 -7.36 -2.93
N GLU A 304 -25.46 -6.69 -3.61
CA GLU A 304 -25.76 -5.26 -3.38
C GLU A 304 -26.27 -5.03 -1.95
N GLU A 305 -27.09 -5.92 -1.40
CA GLU A 305 -27.65 -5.78 -0.05
C GLU A 305 -26.53 -5.78 0.99
N LEU A 306 -25.61 -6.74 0.94
CA LEU A 306 -24.51 -6.83 1.88
C LEU A 306 -23.49 -5.71 1.70
N GLN A 307 -23.24 -5.25 0.45
CA GLN A 307 -22.42 -4.07 0.20
C GLN A 307 -23.02 -2.82 0.89
N LEU A 308 -24.31 -2.59 0.74
CA LEU A 308 -25.00 -1.46 1.37
C LEU A 308 -24.92 -1.52 2.91
N GLU A 309 -25.06 -2.71 3.50
CA GLU A 309 -24.93 -2.88 4.95
C GLU A 309 -23.51 -2.60 5.44
N VAL A 310 -22.47 -3.05 4.71
CA VAL A 310 -21.08 -2.73 5.01
C VAL A 310 -20.83 -1.21 4.91
N ILE A 311 -21.29 -0.55 3.85
CA ILE A 311 -21.12 0.90 3.64
C ILE A 311 -21.81 1.67 4.77
N ARG A 312 -23.05 1.29 5.15
CA ARG A 312 -23.79 1.90 6.26
C ARG A 312 -23.04 1.76 7.59
N THR A 313 -22.53 0.56 7.87
CA THR A 313 -21.76 0.26 9.08
C THR A 313 -20.48 1.09 9.15
N VAL A 314 -19.70 1.17 8.05
CA VAL A 314 -18.50 2.01 7.95
C VAL A 314 -18.85 3.49 8.15
N ARG A 315 -19.90 3.98 7.48
CA ARG A 315 -20.35 5.37 7.60
C ARG A 315 -20.73 5.70 9.04
N GLN A 316 -21.49 4.85 9.70
CA GLN A 316 -22.03 5.09 11.04
C GLN A 316 -20.96 5.04 12.13
N HIS A 317 -19.99 4.13 12.01
CA HIS A 317 -19.07 3.81 13.10
C HIS A 317 -17.63 4.28 12.88
N LEU A 318 -17.20 4.44 11.61
CA LEU A 318 -15.78 4.64 11.30
C LEU A 318 -15.50 5.94 10.56
N LEU A 319 -16.44 6.44 9.75
CA LEU A 319 -16.20 7.63 8.92
C LEU A 319 -16.11 8.89 9.77
N ILE A 320 -15.04 9.65 9.53
CA ILE A 320 -14.84 11.01 10.03
C ILE A 320 -14.28 11.90 8.91
N PRO A 321 -14.26 13.23 9.03
CA PRO A 321 -13.83 14.13 7.96
C PRO A 321 -12.40 13.87 7.43
N LYS A 322 -11.54 13.23 8.22
CA LYS A 322 -10.12 12.99 7.86
C LYS A 322 -9.79 11.54 7.50
N GLY A 323 -10.75 10.65 7.44
CA GLY A 323 -10.48 9.24 7.14
C GLY A 323 -11.46 8.27 7.79
N LEU A 324 -11.08 7.00 7.79
CA LEU A 324 -11.79 5.94 8.51
C LEU A 324 -11.03 5.57 9.78
N ARG A 325 -11.73 5.50 10.90
CA ARG A 325 -11.18 4.98 12.16
C ARG A 325 -10.79 3.51 11.99
N THR A 326 -9.68 3.11 12.58
CA THR A 326 -9.21 1.71 12.57
C THR A 326 -9.99 0.78 13.48
N LEU A 327 -10.79 1.34 14.39
CA LEU A 327 -11.68 0.61 15.27
C LEU A 327 -12.87 1.50 15.64
N SER A 328 -14.06 0.90 15.79
CA SER A 328 -15.25 1.61 16.24
C SER A 328 -15.10 2.12 17.68
N PRO A 329 -15.56 3.36 17.99
CA PRO A 329 -15.62 3.88 19.36
C PRO A 329 -16.44 3.04 20.35
N ARG A 330 -17.25 2.11 19.86
CA ARG A 330 -18.03 1.17 20.71
C ARG A 330 -17.20 0.00 21.25
N ASN A 331 -16.00 -0.22 20.70
CA ASN A 331 -15.11 -1.26 21.18
C ASN A 331 -14.32 -0.80 22.40
N LEU A 332 -14.16 -1.67 23.39
CA LEU A 332 -13.46 -1.37 24.65
C LEU A 332 -11.97 -1.02 24.46
N LEU A 333 -11.35 -1.50 23.37
CA LEU A 333 -9.97 -1.21 23.03
C LEU A 333 -9.79 0.11 22.26
N TYR A 334 -10.88 0.86 22.02
CA TYR A 334 -10.82 2.08 21.24
C TYR A 334 -9.93 3.15 21.87
N LYS A 335 -8.96 3.64 21.08
CA LYS A 335 -8.11 4.79 21.41
C LYS A 335 -7.95 5.68 20.16
N GLY A 336 -8.69 6.77 20.12
CA GLY A 336 -8.87 7.60 18.91
C GLY A 336 -7.74 8.59 18.61
N SER A 337 -6.79 8.84 19.54
CA SER A 337 -5.71 9.81 19.36
C SER A 337 -4.35 9.13 19.47
N GLN A 338 -3.45 9.49 18.54
CA GLN A 338 -2.02 9.13 18.57
C GLN A 338 -1.14 10.19 19.22
N GLU A 339 -1.72 11.26 19.73
CA GLU A 339 -0.98 12.36 20.35
C GLU A 339 -0.61 12.05 21.80
N GLY A 340 0.56 12.51 22.22
CA GLY A 340 1.05 12.30 23.59
C GLY A 340 1.43 10.84 23.87
N GLY A 341 1.66 10.52 25.15
CA GLY A 341 1.97 9.18 25.63
C GLY A 341 3.31 8.61 25.14
N SER A 342 3.52 7.33 25.45
CA SER A 342 4.68 6.57 24.99
C SER A 342 4.57 6.19 23.49
N PRO A 343 5.67 5.80 22.82
CA PRO A 343 5.60 5.22 21.47
C PRO A 343 4.62 4.05 21.37
N ALA A 344 4.64 3.13 22.34
CA ALA A 344 3.72 1.98 22.38
C ALA A 344 2.24 2.40 22.43
N GLU A 345 1.90 3.42 23.21
CA GLU A 345 0.52 3.94 23.26
C GLU A 345 0.08 4.57 21.93
N ARG A 346 0.99 5.23 21.22
CA ARG A 346 0.72 5.79 19.89
C ARG A 346 0.54 4.69 18.84
N ASP A 347 1.39 3.67 18.87
CA ASP A 347 1.31 2.50 17.97
C ASP A 347 0.02 1.71 18.21
N PHE A 348 -0.37 1.54 19.47
CA PHE A 348 -1.65 0.94 19.83
C PHE A 348 -2.82 1.75 19.25
N ALA A 349 -2.85 3.06 19.47
CA ALA A 349 -3.90 3.93 18.97
C ALA A 349 -3.97 3.94 17.45
N GLY A 350 -2.84 3.86 16.77
CA GLY A 350 -2.75 3.80 15.31
C GLY A 350 -3.54 2.66 14.68
N LYS A 351 -3.69 1.54 15.39
CA LYS A 351 -4.45 0.37 14.91
C LYS A 351 -5.76 0.12 15.68
N ASN A 352 -6.04 0.89 16.74
CA ASN A 352 -7.23 0.73 17.57
C ASN A 352 -8.04 2.02 17.75
N GLY A 353 -8.13 2.86 16.70
CA GLY A 353 -9.05 4.00 16.76
C GLY A 353 -8.67 5.21 15.91
N SER A 354 -7.39 5.48 15.70
CA SER A 354 -6.94 6.60 14.86
C SER A 354 -7.46 6.48 13.43
N ALA A 355 -7.73 7.62 12.80
CA ALA A 355 -8.22 7.65 11.43
C ALA A 355 -7.10 7.58 10.40
N TRP A 356 -7.36 6.83 9.34
CA TRP A 356 -6.45 6.69 8.21
C TRP A 356 -7.15 7.14 6.91
N PRO A 357 -6.58 8.14 6.19
CA PRO A 357 -7.24 8.70 5.00
C PRO A 357 -7.21 7.80 3.77
N TRP A 358 -6.19 6.94 3.60
CA TRP A 358 -6.03 6.13 2.40
C TRP A 358 -7.19 5.17 2.12
N LEU A 359 -7.93 4.76 3.15
CA LEU A 359 -9.12 3.91 3.03
C LEU A 359 -10.33 4.65 2.44
N LEU A 360 -10.32 5.99 2.43
CA LEU A 360 -11.43 6.77 1.87
C LEU A 360 -11.64 6.50 0.38
N GLN A 361 -10.60 6.19 -0.37
CA GLN A 361 -10.74 5.86 -1.80
C GLN A 361 -11.67 4.66 -2.03
N PHE A 362 -11.56 3.61 -1.20
CA PHE A 362 -12.43 2.43 -1.28
C PHE A 362 -13.85 2.75 -0.81
N TYR A 363 -13.99 3.56 0.24
CA TYR A 363 -15.29 4.01 0.70
C TYR A 363 -16.00 4.87 -0.35
N VAL A 364 -15.32 5.84 -0.93
CA VAL A 364 -15.87 6.70 -1.97
C VAL A 364 -16.27 5.86 -3.19
N LYS A 365 -15.37 5.00 -3.69
CA LYS A 365 -15.67 4.11 -4.81
C LYS A 365 -16.91 3.24 -4.52
N ALA A 366 -16.99 2.63 -3.34
CA ALA A 366 -18.13 1.81 -2.95
C ALA A 366 -19.45 2.58 -2.88
N CYS A 367 -19.43 3.89 -2.65
CA CYS A 367 -20.64 4.72 -2.64
C CYS A 367 -21.11 5.13 -4.04
N PHE A 368 -20.24 5.11 -5.05
CA PHE A 368 -20.55 5.54 -6.41
C PHE A 368 -20.76 4.39 -7.40
N ASP A 369 -20.29 3.18 -7.08
CA ASP A 369 -20.54 1.95 -7.83
C ASP A 369 -21.94 1.36 -7.53
#